data_d186b3b0248f52083204a0bd5afbb63f
#
_entry.id   d186b3b0248f52083204a0bd5afbb63f
#
_cell.length_a   1.000
_cell.length_b   1.000
_cell.length_c   1.000
_cell.angle_alpha   90.00
_cell.angle_beta   90.00
_cell.angle_gamma   90.00
#
_symmetry.space_group_name_H-M   'P 1'
#
loop_
_entity.id
_entity.type
_entity.pdbx_description
1 polymer ?
#
loop_
_entity_poly.entity_id
_entity_poly.type
_entity_poly.pdbx_seq_one_letter_code
_entity_poly.pdbx_strand_id
1 'polypeptide(L)'
;CIRDSIGEHGFDILARDSSFELFGQVGLYYIMFLAGLEMNMEDFPAIRGKAIVFGILAFIIPIVLGFFSNILILKYGIVSSILLASMYASHTLISYPIVTRYGVSRHRCVSIAVGATAITDSLTLLVLAIVGSMYRTDNVGSWSWLELILKVSLMGLFIIYSFPRIGRWFLRKYEDGIVQFIFILAMVFLAAGLMELVGMEGILGAFFAGLVLNRLIPPVSPLRNY
;
A
#
# COMPACT_ATOMS: atom_id res chain seq x y z
N CYS A 1 0.66 22.49 -9.38
CA CYS A 1 1.47 22.05 -8.21
C CYS A 1 2.96 22.16 -8.53
N ILE A 2 3.84 22.15 -7.51
CA ILE A 2 5.31 22.26 -7.68
C ILE A 2 5.83 21.26 -8.74
N ARG A 3 5.33 20.04 -8.76
CA ARG A 3 5.66 19.00 -9.74
C ARG A 3 5.38 19.42 -11.20
N ASP A 4 4.25 20.04 -11.44
CA ASP A 4 3.84 20.44 -12.80
C ASP A 4 4.62 21.67 -13.28
N SER A 5 5.01 22.56 -12.33
CA SER A 5 5.80 23.74 -12.64
C SER A 5 7.27 23.42 -12.95
N ILE A 6 7.84 22.37 -12.36
CA ILE A 6 9.27 22.02 -12.47
C ILE A 6 9.50 20.95 -13.56
N GLY A 7 8.46 20.17 -13.93
CA GLY A 7 8.54 19.07 -14.89
C GLY A 7 8.48 19.52 -16.35
N GLU A 8 8.45 18.52 -17.22
CA GLU A 8 8.47 18.61 -18.69
C GLU A 8 7.37 19.50 -19.29
N HIS A 9 6.24 19.67 -18.60
CA HIS A 9 5.12 20.52 -19.03
C HIS A 9 5.12 21.91 -18.37
N GLY A 10 6.17 22.24 -17.59
CA GLY A 10 6.37 23.53 -16.97
C GLY A 10 7.68 24.18 -17.37
N PHE A 11 8.55 24.46 -16.40
CA PHE A 11 9.86 25.10 -16.65
C PHE A 11 10.95 24.11 -17.11
N ASP A 12 10.65 22.83 -17.22
CA ASP A 12 11.55 21.76 -17.66
C ASP A 12 12.93 21.76 -16.94
N ILE A 13 12.89 22.05 -15.63
CA ILE A 13 14.10 22.14 -14.79
C ILE A 13 14.60 20.73 -14.40
N LEU A 14 13.69 19.75 -14.33
CA LEU A 14 13.97 18.37 -13.91
C LEU A 14 13.47 17.39 -14.97
N ALA A 15 14.39 16.81 -15.71
CA ALA A 15 14.09 15.63 -16.52
C ALA A 15 13.68 14.46 -15.61
N ARG A 16 12.65 13.73 -16.01
CA ARG A 16 12.18 12.53 -15.30
C ARG A 16 13.17 11.39 -15.57
N ASP A 17 14.23 11.34 -14.77
CA ASP A 17 15.22 10.28 -14.83
C ASP A 17 14.78 9.08 -13.97
N SER A 18 15.24 7.88 -14.34
CA SER A 18 14.99 6.62 -13.60
C SER A 18 15.40 6.69 -12.14
N SER A 19 16.45 7.47 -11.83
CA SER A 19 16.88 7.73 -10.46
C SER A 19 15.82 8.46 -9.63
N PHE A 20 15.15 9.45 -10.23
CA PHE A 20 14.11 10.22 -9.55
C PHE A 20 12.87 9.36 -9.25
N GLU A 21 12.53 8.47 -10.19
CA GLU A 21 11.43 7.53 -10.01
C GLU A 21 11.74 6.52 -8.89
N LEU A 22 12.96 6.01 -8.85
CA LEU A 22 13.42 5.09 -7.82
C LEU A 22 13.39 5.71 -6.43
N PHE A 23 13.86 6.94 -6.25
CA PHE A 23 13.79 7.65 -4.97
C PHE A 23 12.34 7.91 -4.54
N GLY A 24 11.46 8.21 -5.49
CA GLY A 24 10.02 8.36 -5.23
C GLY A 24 9.39 7.07 -4.72
N GLN A 25 9.69 5.94 -5.34
CA GLN A 25 9.21 4.62 -4.93
C GLN A 25 9.75 4.23 -3.55
N VAL A 26 11.05 4.44 -3.30
CA VAL A 26 11.66 4.20 -1.99
C VAL A 26 10.96 5.00 -0.89
N GLY A 27 10.71 6.29 -1.13
CA GLY A 27 9.98 7.14 -0.19
C GLY A 27 8.56 6.64 0.07
N LEU A 28 7.87 6.18 -0.97
CA LEU A 28 6.52 5.66 -0.87
C LEU A 28 6.47 4.35 -0.06
N TYR A 29 7.41 3.42 -0.32
CA TYR A 29 7.53 2.18 0.45
C TYR A 29 7.84 2.46 1.91
N TYR A 30 8.71 3.44 2.18
CA TYR A 30 9.05 3.82 3.55
C TYR A 30 7.85 4.41 4.31
N ILE A 31 7.08 5.31 3.69
CA ILE A 31 5.87 5.88 4.31
C ILE A 31 4.84 4.78 4.60
N MET A 32 4.64 3.85 3.68
CA MET A 32 3.69 2.74 3.86
C MET A 32 4.16 1.74 4.92
N PHE A 33 5.46 1.49 5.00
CA PHE A 33 6.05 0.72 6.08
C PHE A 33 5.80 1.37 7.44
N LEU A 34 6.05 2.69 7.58
CA LEU A 34 5.77 3.43 8.81
C LEU A 34 4.29 3.36 9.18
N ALA A 35 3.38 3.51 8.21
CA ALA A 35 1.95 3.36 8.44
C ALA A 35 1.60 1.99 9.03
N GLY A 36 2.18 0.92 8.47
CA GLY A 36 2.03 -0.43 9.02
C GLY A 36 2.64 -0.60 10.41
N LEU A 37 3.80 0.03 10.66
CA LEU A 37 4.50 -0.04 11.94
C LEU A 37 3.78 0.73 13.06
N GLU A 38 3.14 1.84 12.74
CA GLU A 38 2.44 2.68 13.73
C GLU A 38 1.00 2.22 14.03
N MET A 39 0.47 1.31 13.22
CA MET A 39 -0.87 0.80 13.41
C MET A 39 -1.01 0.10 14.77
N ASN A 40 -2.03 0.48 15.55
CA ASN A 40 -2.27 -0.13 16.85
C ASN A 40 -2.80 -1.56 16.70
N MET A 41 -1.90 -2.53 16.79
CA MET A 41 -2.21 -3.95 16.63
C MET A 41 -2.94 -4.55 17.86
N GLU A 42 -2.86 -3.92 19.02
CA GLU A 42 -3.55 -4.40 20.23
C GLU A 42 -5.06 -4.23 20.12
N ASP A 43 -5.50 -3.09 19.56
CA ASP A 43 -6.92 -2.80 19.31
C ASP A 43 -7.43 -3.40 17.99
N PHE A 44 -6.57 -3.93 17.14
CA PHE A 44 -6.93 -4.40 15.80
C PHE A 44 -8.07 -5.45 15.78
N PRO A 45 -8.10 -6.47 16.68
CA PRO A 45 -9.21 -7.41 16.71
C PRO A 45 -10.57 -6.75 16.97
N ALA A 46 -10.61 -5.67 17.77
CA ALA A 46 -11.83 -4.94 18.10
C ALA A 46 -12.29 -3.99 16.98
N ILE A 47 -11.35 -3.49 16.15
CA ILE A 47 -11.64 -2.49 15.10
C ILE A 47 -11.70 -3.09 13.70
N ARG A 48 -11.20 -4.32 13.48
CA ARG A 48 -11.12 -4.96 12.16
C ARG A 48 -12.44 -4.98 11.40
N GLY A 49 -13.55 -5.30 12.08
CA GLY A 49 -14.86 -5.32 11.45
C GLY A 49 -15.29 -3.93 10.95
N LYS A 50 -15.01 -2.88 11.72
CA LYS A 50 -15.31 -1.50 11.34
C LYS A 50 -14.40 -1.04 10.19
N ALA A 51 -13.13 -1.41 10.21
CA ALA A 51 -12.18 -1.09 9.13
C ALA A 51 -12.58 -1.78 7.82
N ILE A 52 -13.00 -3.04 7.86
CA ILE A 52 -13.48 -3.77 6.68
C ILE A 52 -14.75 -3.13 6.11
N VAL A 53 -15.75 -2.89 6.95
CA VAL A 53 -17.02 -2.28 6.50
C VAL A 53 -16.76 -0.89 5.94
N PHE A 54 -15.97 -0.07 6.63
CA PHE A 54 -15.63 1.26 6.18
C PHE A 54 -14.82 1.22 4.87
N GLY A 55 -13.84 0.33 4.75
CA GLY A 55 -13.04 0.16 3.52
C GLY A 55 -13.89 -0.29 2.33
N ILE A 56 -14.79 -1.24 2.52
CA ILE A 56 -15.71 -1.70 1.47
C ILE A 56 -16.65 -0.56 1.02
N LEU A 57 -17.24 0.16 1.96
CA LEU A 57 -18.11 1.29 1.63
C LEU A 57 -17.34 2.43 0.95
N ALA A 58 -16.15 2.76 1.47
CA ALA A 58 -15.27 3.77 0.89
C ALA A 58 -14.75 3.39 -0.50
N PHE A 59 -14.75 2.11 -0.85
CA PHE A 59 -14.45 1.61 -2.18
C PHE A 59 -15.66 1.62 -3.10
N ILE A 60 -16.78 1.03 -2.67
CA ILE A 60 -17.98 0.85 -3.51
C ILE A 60 -18.62 2.20 -3.88
N ILE A 61 -18.78 3.10 -2.91
CA ILE A 61 -19.49 4.37 -3.14
C ILE A 61 -18.79 5.22 -4.22
N PRO A 62 -17.47 5.51 -4.14
CA PRO A 62 -16.78 6.27 -5.20
C PRO A 62 -16.73 5.54 -6.54
N ILE A 63 -16.59 4.21 -6.56
CA ILE A 63 -16.59 3.44 -7.80
C ILE A 63 -17.94 3.57 -8.52
N VAL A 64 -19.05 3.37 -7.79
CA VAL A 64 -20.38 3.45 -8.39
C VAL A 64 -20.66 4.87 -8.90
N LEU A 65 -20.45 5.88 -8.06
CA LEU A 65 -20.66 7.27 -8.44
C LEU A 65 -19.72 7.69 -9.58
N GLY A 66 -18.45 7.33 -9.51
CA GLY A 66 -17.45 7.61 -10.54
C GLY A 66 -17.76 6.91 -11.86
N PHE A 67 -18.18 5.65 -11.82
CA PHE A 67 -18.56 4.91 -13.03
C PHE A 67 -19.74 5.56 -13.75
N PHE A 68 -20.83 5.86 -13.05
CA PHE A 68 -21.98 6.53 -13.65
C PHE A 68 -21.65 7.95 -14.13
N SER A 69 -20.87 8.71 -13.36
CA SER A 69 -20.40 10.03 -13.78
C SER A 69 -19.56 9.96 -15.06
N ASN A 70 -18.65 9.01 -15.16
CA ASN A 70 -17.78 8.84 -16.32
C ASN A 70 -18.55 8.43 -17.57
N ILE A 71 -19.58 7.58 -17.45
CA ILE A 71 -20.41 7.17 -18.59
C ILE A 71 -21.40 8.27 -19.00
N LEU A 72 -22.10 8.86 -18.03
CA LEU A 72 -23.21 9.77 -18.32
C LEU A 72 -22.73 11.19 -18.67
N ILE A 73 -21.72 11.69 -17.95
CA ILE A 73 -21.24 13.07 -18.11
C ILE A 73 -20.06 13.12 -19.09
N LEU A 74 -19.04 12.29 -18.88
CA LEU A 74 -17.82 12.31 -19.67
C LEU A 74 -17.89 11.46 -20.94
N LYS A 75 -18.93 10.60 -21.06
CA LYS A 75 -19.17 9.70 -22.22
C LYS A 75 -17.97 8.80 -22.56
N TYR A 76 -17.22 8.37 -21.55
CA TYR A 76 -16.12 7.44 -21.73
C TYR A 76 -16.63 6.01 -21.96
N GLY A 77 -15.81 5.19 -22.61
CA GLY A 77 -16.07 3.77 -22.77
C GLY A 77 -16.10 3.05 -21.41
N ILE A 78 -16.76 1.90 -21.34
CA ILE A 78 -16.99 1.14 -20.11
C ILE A 78 -15.66 0.86 -19.37
N VAL A 79 -14.64 0.44 -20.08
CA VAL A 79 -13.34 0.06 -19.50
C VAL A 79 -12.62 1.28 -18.91
N SER A 80 -12.57 2.38 -19.65
CA SER A 80 -11.99 3.64 -19.17
C SER A 80 -12.76 4.20 -17.98
N SER A 81 -14.08 4.02 -17.95
CA SER A 81 -14.94 4.44 -16.84
C SER A 81 -14.67 3.65 -15.58
N ILE A 82 -14.42 2.33 -15.67
CA ILE A 82 -14.06 1.48 -14.55
C ILE A 82 -12.68 1.86 -14.01
N LEU A 83 -11.68 2.07 -14.89
CA LEU A 83 -10.34 2.47 -14.49
C LEU A 83 -10.34 3.80 -13.73
N LEU A 84 -11.00 4.83 -14.29
CA LEU A 84 -11.09 6.12 -13.62
C LEU A 84 -11.87 6.04 -12.30
N ALA A 85 -12.97 5.28 -12.27
CA ALA A 85 -13.74 5.08 -11.05
C ALA A 85 -12.93 4.38 -9.95
N SER A 86 -12.07 3.41 -10.31
CA SER A 86 -11.19 2.75 -9.37
C SER A 86 -10.14 3.72 -8.78
N MET A 87 -9.64 4.66 -9.58
CA MET A 87 -8.74 5.71 -9.10
C MET A 87 -9.40 6.64 -8.08
N TYR A 88 -10.69 6.94 -8.23
CA TYR A 88 -11.42 7.76 -7.24
C TYR A 88 -11.64 7.02 -5.92
N ALA A 89 -11.66 5.71 -5.94
CA ALA A 89 -11.83 4.87 -4.74
C ALA A 89 -10.52 4.65 -3.98
N SER A 90 -9.36 4.90 -4.59
CA SER A 90 -8.07 4.79 -3.92
C SER A 90 -7.77 6.07 -3.16
N HIS A 91 -7.69 5.96 -1.84
CA HIS A 91 -7.32 7.06 -0.95
C HIS A 91 -5.91 6.81 -0.44
N THR A 92 -4.92 7.36 -1.10
CA THR A 92 -3.54 7.30 -0.59
C THR A 92 -3.45 7.96 0.78
N LEU A 93 -2.63 7.38 1.66
CA LEU A 93 -2.39 7.87 3.03
C LEU A 93 -1.64 9.23 3.06
N ILE A 94 -2.00 10.16 2.18
CA ILE A 94 -1.43 11.51 2.12
C ILE A 94 -1.61 12.26 3.44
N SER A 95 -2.72 12.01 4.12
CA SER A 95 -3.02 12.62 5.42
C SER A 95 -2.23 12.03 6.58
N TYR A 96 -1.60 10.84 6.38
CA TYR A 96 -0.92 10.14 7.47
C TYR A 96 0.25 10.91 8.07
N PRO A 97 1.16 11.52 7.30
CA PRO A 97 2.22 12.36 7.85
C PRO A 97 1.71 13.54 8.68
N ILE A 98 0.53 14.07 8.30
CA ILE A 98 -0.11 15.16 9.04
C ILE A 98 -0.60 14.65 10.39
N VAL A 99 -1.29 13.53 10.40
CA VAL A 99 -1.83 12.89 11.62
C VAL A 99 -0.70 12.50 12.58
N THR A 100 0.40 11.98 12.07
CA THR A 100 1.60 11.63 12.85
C THR A 100 2.23 12.88 13.45
N ARG A 101 2.33 13.97 12.69
CA ARG A 101 2.89 15.24 13.16
C ARG A 101 2.07 15.85 14.32
N TYR A 102 0.77 15.62 14.34
CA TYR A 102 -0.11 16.04 15.45
C TYR A 102 -0.14 15.04 16.63
N GLY A 103 0.58 13.94 16.55
CA GLY A 103 0.67 12.94 17.62
C GLY A 103 -0.60 12.11 17.86
N VAL A 104 -1.54 12.13 16.89
CA VAL A 104 -2.84 11.42 17.00
C VAL A 104 -2.88 10.11 16.21
N SER A 105 -1.76 9.62 15.72
CA SER A 105 -1.64 8.40 14.90
C SER A 105 -2.19 7.15 15.61
N ARG A 106 -2.12 7.09 16.94
CA ARG A 106 -2.65 5.96 17.74
C ARG A 106 -4.15 6.02 18.03
N HIS A 107 -4.85 7.05 17.56
CA HIS A 107 -6.29 7.15 17.76
C HIS A 107 -7.03 6.04 17.01
N ARG A 108 -8.07 5.43 17.63
CA ARG A 108 -8.87 4.35 17.02
C ARG A 108 -9.40 4.71 15.65
N CYS A 109 -9.85 5.95 15.46
CA CYS A 109 -10.36 6.41 14.17
C CYS A 109 -9.26 6.39 13.08
N VAL A 110 -8.03 6.76 13.43
CA VAL A 110 -6.88 6.72 12.51
C VAL A 110 -6.53 5.29 12.14
N SER A 111 -6.48 4.38 13.13
CA SER A 111 -6.22 2.96 12.87
C SER A 111 -7.29 2.32 11.97
N ILE A 112 -8.58 2.69 12.15
CA ILE A 112 -9.67 2.25 11.28
C ILE A 112 -9.47 2.79 9.86
N ALA A 113 -9.14 4.09 9.71
CA ALA A 113 -8.94 4.73 8.42
C ALA A 113 -7.75 4.11 7.68
N VAL A 114 -6.60 3.92 8.35
CA VAL A 114 -5.41 3.27 7.77
C VAL A 114 -5.71 1.83 7.33
N GLY A 115 -6.40 1.06 8.18
CA GLY A 115 -6.81 -0.31 7.82
C GLY A 115 -7.79 -0.34 6.63
N ALA A 116 -8.73 0.61 6.58
CA ALA A 116 -9.67 0.75 5.47
C ALA A 116 -8.95 1.15 4.16
N THR A 117 -7.99 2.08 4.23
CA THR A 117 -7.18 2.50 3.06
C THR A 117 -6.40 1.32 2.48
N ALA A 118 -5.80 0.48 3.31
CA ALA A 118 -5.13 -0.72 2.82
C ALA A 118 -6.08 -1.66 2.05
N ILE A 119 -7.34 -1.74 2.47
CA ILE A 119 -8.37 -2.53 1.77
C ILE A 119 -8.75 -1.85 0.45
N THR A 120 -9.02 -0.55 0.44
CA THR A 120 -9.38 0.18 -0.79
C THR A 120 -8.26 0.13 -1.82
N ASP A 121 -7.01 0.32 -1.41
CA ASP A 121 -5.85 0.26 -2.30
C ASP A 121 -5.69 -1.15 -2.88
N SER A 122 -5.80 -2.20 -2.05
CA SER A 122 -5.76 -3.59 -2.53
C SER A 122 -6.86 -3.89 -3.55
N LEU A 123 -8.09 -3.43 -3.30
CA LEU A 123 -9.22 -3.62 -4.22
C LEU A 123 -9.03 -2.83 -5.52
N THR A 124 -8.52 -1.60 -5.44
CA THR A 124 -8.22 -0.77 -6.61
C THR A 124 -7.17 -1.43 -7.50
N LEU A 125 -6.09 -1.95 -6.89
CA LEU A 125 -5.05 -2.66 -7.63
C LEU A 125 -5.56 -3.96 -8.24
N LEU A 126 -6.48 -4.65 -7.55
CA LEU A 126 -7.16 -5.80 -8.11
C LEU A 126 -7.94 -5.40 -9.37
N VAL A 127 -8.75 -4.33 -9.33
CA VAL A 127 -9.47 -3.81 -10.50
C VAL A 127 -8.50 -3.44 -11.61
N LEU A 128 -7.39 -2.76 -11.29
CA LEU A 128 -6.37 -2.39 -12.27
C LEU A 128 -5.72 -3.62 -12.92
N ALA A 129 -5.38 -4.63 -12.14
CA ALA A 129 -4.82 -5.89 -12.65
C ALA A 129 -5.81 -6.60 -13.57
N ILE A 130 -7.09 -6.57 -13.22
CA ILE A 130 -8.21 -7.09 -14.02
C ILE A 130 -8.25 -6.40 -15.38
N VAL A 131 -8.42 -5.13 -15.36
CA VAL A 131 -8.56 -4.35 -16.59
C VAL A 131 -7.28 -4.41 -17.42
N GLY A 132 -6.11 -4.37 -16.76
CA GLY A 132 -4.82 -4.50 -17.41
C GLY A 132 -4.61 -5.86 -18.11
N SER A 133 -5.10 -6.94 -17.51
CA SER A 133 -5.04 -8.27 -18.13
C SER A 133 -5.95 -8.38 -19.34
N MET A 134 -7.11 -7.73 -19.33
CA MET A 134 -8.03 -7.69 -20.48
C MET A 134 -7.41 -7.03 -21.72
N TYR A 135 -6.46 -6.08 -21.52
CA TYR A 135 -5.77 -5.44 -22.64
C TYR A 135 -4.53 -6.20 -23.14
N ARG A 136 -3.93 -7.05 -22.29
CA ARG A 136 -2.70 -7.76 -22.65
C ARG A 136 -2.93 -9.12 -23.32
N THR A 137 -4.11 -9.71 -23.13
CA THR A 137 -4.37 -11.08 -23.58
C THR A 137 -5.76 -11.17 -24.17
N ASP A 138 -5.88 -11.52 -25.44
CA ASP A 138 -7.16 -11.77 -26.13
C ASP A 138 -7.95 -12.97 -25.54
N ASN A 139 -7.36 -13.72 -24.62
CA ASN A 139 -7.96 -14.87 -23.95
C ASN A 139 -7.80 -14.75 -22.43
N VAL A 140 -8.64 -13.94 -21.78
CA VAL A 140 -8.76 -13.97 -20.31
C VAL A 140 -9.66 -15.13 -19.91
N GLY A 141 -9.08 -16.30 -19.72
CA GLY A 141 -9.80 -17.41 -19.10
C GLY A 141 -10.15 -17.04 -17.64
N SER A 142 -11.36 -17.42 -17.21
CA SER A 142 -11.85 -17.25 -15.82
C SER A 142 -10.88 -17.79 -14.74
N TRP A 143 -9.90 -18.59 -15.16
CA TRP A 143 -8.89 -19.21 -14.31
C TRP A 143 -7.76 -18.27 -13.89
N SER A 144 -7.45 -17.24 -14.67
CA SER A 144 -6.37 -16.28 -14.40
C SER A 144 -6.62 -15.46 -13.13
N TRP A 145 -7.86 -15.24 -12.76
CA TRP A 145 -8.30 -14.55 -11.55
C TRP A 145 -8.02 -15.32 -10.28
N LEU A 146 -8.38 -16.60 -10.33
CA LEU A 146 -8.14 -17.52 -9.21
C LEU A 146 -6.63 -17.64 -8.95
N GLU A 147 -5.85 -17.70 -10.02
CA GLU A 147 -4.40 -17.77 -9.97
C GLU A 147 -3.79 -16.49 -9.34
N LEU A 148 -4.27 -15.30 -9.72
CA LEU A 148 -3.80 -14.04 -9.14
C LEU A 148 -4.12 -13.95 -7.64
N ILE A 149 -5.38 -14.23 -7.27
CA ILE A 149 -5.81 -14.21 -5.87
C ILE A 149 -5.03 -15.24 -5.05
N LEU A 150 -4.79 -16.42 -5.62
CA LEU A 150 -4.02 -17.47 -4.96
C LEU A 150 -2.57 -17.06 -4.75
N LYS A 151 -1.92 -16.49 -5.77
CA LYS A 151 -0.53 -16.00 -5.71
C LYS A 151 -0.38 -14.90 -4.67
N VAL A 152 -1.28 -13.92 -4.67
CA VAL A 152 -1.27 -12.81 -3.70
C VAL A 152 -1.50 -13.31 -2.28
N SER A 153 -2.47 -14.20 -2.08
CA SER A 153 -2.75 -14.79 -0.77
C SER A 153 -1.57 -15.62 -0.26
N LEU A 154 -0.96 -16.42 -1.13
CA LEU A 154 0.19 -17.26 -0.78
C LEU A 154 1.41 -16.40 -0.42
N MET A 155 1.67 -15.35 -1.20
CA MET A 155 2.79 -14.43 -0.95
C MET A 155 2.56 -13.61 0.32
N GLY A 156 1.34 -13.10 0.54
CA GLY A 156 0.99 -12.41 1.78
C GLY A 156 1.16 -13.31 3.01
N LEU A 157 0.70 -14.56 2.92
CA LEU A 157 0.89 -15.55 3.98
C LEU A 157 2.37 -15.87 4.21
N PHE A 158 3.16 -15.98 3.15
CA PHE A 158 4.60 -16.18 3.23
C PHE A 158 5.29 -15.01 3.96
N ILE A 159 4.97 -13.77 3.63
CA ILE A 159 5.50 -12.58 4.29
C ILE A 159 5.11 -12.60 5.77
N ILE A 160 3.84 -12.81 6.10
CA ILE A 160 3.32 -12.81 7.48
C ILE A 160 3.98 -13.91 8.33
N TYR A 161 4.36 -15.05 7.74
CA TYR A 161 4.91 -16.18 8.47
C TYR A 161 6.45 -16.19 8.53
N SER A 162 7.11 -15.81 7.44
CA SER A 162 8.57 -15.86 7.30
C SER A 162 9.24 -14.64 7.95
N PHE A 163 8.73 -13.45 7.73
CA PHE A 163 9.34 -12.21 8.17
C PHE A 163 9.47 -12.08 9.71
N PRO A 164 8.46 -12.47 10.52
CA PRO A 164 8.62 -12.42 11.98
C PRO A 164 9.70 -13.38 12.51
N ARG A 165 9.90 -14.51 11.83
CA ARG A 165 10.94 -15.47 12.23
C ARG A 165 12.33 -14.93 11.96
N ILE A 166 12.53 -14.44 10.74
CA ILE A 166 13.81 -13.87 10.31
C ILE A 166 14.11 -12.61 11.13
N GLY A 167 13.12 -11.72 11.30
CA GLY A 167 13.24 -10.52 12.11
C GLY A 167 13.62 -10.80 13.56
N ARG A 168 12.93 -11.73 14.22
CA ARG A 168 13.25 -12.13 15.60
C ARG A 168 14.66 -12.71 15.75
N TRP A 169 15.06 -13.54 14.81
CA TRP A 169 16.40 -14.15 14.84
C TRP A 169 17.48 -13.08 14.70
N PHE A 170 17.31 -12.13 13.78
CA PHE A 170 18.29 -11.08 13.51
C PHE A 170 18.36 -10.06 14.64
N LEU A 171 17.20 -9.54 15.10
CA LEU A 171 17.12 -8.53 16.16
C LEU A 171 17.63 -9.04 17.52
N ARG A 172 17.58 -10.36 17.75
CA ARG A 172 18.19 -10.97 18.94
C ARG A 172 19.70 -11.14 18.84
N LYS A 173 20.23 -11.26 17.62
CA LYS A 173 21.67 -11.51 17.39
C LYS A 173 22.49 -10.24 17.34
N TYR A 174 21.91 -9.15 16.86
CA TYR A 174 22.58 -7.86 16.68
C TYR A 174 21.86 -6.79 17.51
N GLU A 175 22.58 -6.18 18.46
CA GLU A 175 22.04 -5.16 19.37
C GLU A 175 22.26 -3.74 18.85
N ASP A 176 23.06 -3.56 17.80
CA ASP A 176 23.34 -2.25 17.20
C ASP A 176 22.12 -1.70 16.46
N GLY A 177 21.64 -0.52 16.89
CA GLY A 177 20.45 0.12 16.34
C GLY A 177 20.58 0.47 14.86
N ILE A 178 21.78 0.82 14.38
CA ILE A 178 22.02 1.13 12.97
C ILE A 178 21.89 -0.12 12.11
N VAL A 179 22.50 -1.22 12.57
CA VAL A 179 22.42 -2.52 11.87
C VAL A 179 20.98 -3.03 11.83
N GLN A 180 20.23 -2.88 12.92
CA GLN A 180 18.82 -3.23 12.98
C GLN A 180 17.98 -2.40 12.01
N PHE A 181 18.23 -1.08 11.92
CA PHE A 181 17.52 -0.20 10.99
C PHE A 181 17.76 -0.59 9.53
N ILE A 182 19.03 -0.81 9.15
CA ILE A 182 19.39 -1.23 7.79
C ILE A 182 18.73 -2.57 7.44
N PHE A 183 18.73 -3.51 8.39
CA PHE A 183 18.09 -4.81 8.21
C PHE A 183 16.58 -4.68 8.00
N ILE A 184 15.89 -3.86 8.80
CA ILE A 184 14.46 -3.62 8.67
C ILE A 184 14.16 -3.01 7.30
N LEU A 185 14.95 -2.02 6.88
CA LEU A 185 14.80 -1.39 5.56
C LEU A 185 14.98 -2.40 4.42
N ALA A 186 15.98 -3.27 4.52
CA ALA A 186 16.20 -4.35 3.56
C ALA A 186 15.00 -5.32 3.50
N MET A 187 14.41 -5.65 4.65
CA MET A 187 13.19 -6.48 4.72
C MET A 187 11.99 -5.81 4.05
N VAL A 188 11.84 -4.51 4.20
CA VAL A 188 10.77 -3.74 3.53
C VAL A 188 10.91 -3.80 2.02
N PHE A 189 12.12 -3.55 1.48
CA PHE A 189 12.37 -3.65 0.05
C PHE A 189 12.20 -5.07 -0.49
N LEU A 190 12.62 -6.06 0.29
CA LEU A 190 12.44 -7.46 -0.08
C LEU A 190 10.94 -7.82 -0.13
N ALA A 191 10.13 -7.35 0.82
CA ALA A 191 8.69 -7.55 0.79
C ALA A 191 8.02 -6.84 -0.40
N ALA A 192 8.46 -5.61 -0.71
CA ALA A 192 7.99 -4.86 -1.86
C ALA A 192 8.30 -5.61 -3.16
N GLY A 193 9.56 -6.02 -3.36
CA GLY A 193 9.97 -6.77 -4.54
C GLY A 193 9.27 -8.12 -4.69
N LEU A 194 9.03 -8.84 -3.59
CA LEU A 194 8.26 -10.09 -3.61
C LEU A 194 6.82 -9.88 -4.07
N MET A 195 6.17 -8.78 -3.66
CA MET A 195 4.83 -8.44 -4.13
C MET A 195 4.82 -8.05 -5.62
N GLU A 196 5.82 -7.32 -6.09
CA GLU A 196 5.97 -6.96 -7.50
C GLU A 196 6.14 -8.21 -8.39
N LEU A 197 6.90 -9.21 -7.95
CA LEU A 197 7.05 -10.48 -8.67
C LEU A 197 5.71 -11.23 -8.86
N VAL A 198 4.76 -11.01 -7.98
CA VAL A 198 3.41 -11.60 -8.07
C VAL A 198 2.47 -10.76 -8.96
N GLY A 199 2.93 -9.59 -9.43
CA GLY A 199 2.14 -8.67 -10.25
C GLY A 199 1.30 -7.68 -9.45
N MET A 200 1.59 -7.53 -8.15
CA MET A 200 0.98 -6.52 -7.28
C MET A 200 1.96 -5.37 -7.03
N GLU A 201 1.46 -4.21 -6.61
CA GLU A 201 2.34 -3.11 -6.26
C GLU A 201 3.17 -3.38 -5.00
N GLY A 202 4.44 -3.01 -5.03
CA GLY A 202 5.37 -3.17 -3.93
C GLY A 202 4.95 -2.43 -2.65
N ILE A 203 4.12 -1.41 -2.79
CA ILE A 203 3.50 -0.65 -1.69
C ILE A 203 2.81 -1.56 -0.67
N LEU A 204 2.05 -2.56 -1.16
CA LEU A 204 1.38 -3.54 -0.30
C LEU A 204 2.37 -4.40 0.47
N GLY A 205 3.47 -4.80 -0.19
CA GLY A 205 4.54 -5.54 0.47
C GLY A 205 5.18 -4.77 1.60
N ALA A 206 5.49 -3.50 1.38
CA ALA A 206 6.04 -2.60 2.39
C ALA A 206 5.08 -2.42 3.58
N PHE A 207 3.78 -2.26 3.32
CA PHE A 207 2.76 -2.16 4.36
C PHE A 207 2.66 -3.45 5.19
N PHE A 208 2.59 -4.63 4.54
CA PHE A 208 2.57 -5.91 5.25
C PHE A 208 3.84 -6.14 6.07
N ALA A 209 5.01 -5.76 5.56
CA ALA A 209 6.25 -5.80 6.33
C ALA A 209 6.16 -4.93 7.59
N GLY A 210 5.60 -3.72 7.48
CA GLY A 210 5.35 -2.83 8.62
C GLY A 210 4.42 -3.45 9.66
N LEU A 211 3.29 -4.02 9.24
CA LEU A 211 2.34 -4.70 10.13
C LEU A 211 2.96 -5.87 10.89
N VAL A 212 3.77 -6.65 10.19
CA VAL A 212 4.40 -7.84 10.75
C VAL A 212 5.53 -7.49 11.72
N LEU A 213 6.35 -6.50 11.36
CA LEU A 213 7.45 -6.01 12.18
C LEU A 213 6.97 -5.18 13.38
N ASN A 214 5.80 -4.58 13.31
CA ASN A 214 5.15 -3.87 14.43
C ASN A 214 5.10 -4.73 15.71
N ARG A 215 4.81 -6.02 15.57
CA ARG A 215 4.77 -6.97 16.70
C ARG A 215 6.15 -7.31 17.27
N LEU A 216 7.21 -7.02 16.54
CA LEU A 216 8.59 -7.36 16.93
C LEU A 216 9.34 -6.18 17.53
N ILE A 217 8.99 -4.96 17.12
CA ILE A 217 9.66 -3.73 17.56
C ILE A 217 8.88 -3.14 18.74
N PRO A 218 9.48 -3.12 19.95
CA PRO A 218 8.84 -2.52 21.12
C PRO A 218 8.49 -1.05 20.87
N PRO A 219 7.38 -0.53 21.45
CA PRO A 219 6.95 0.85 21.25
C PRO A 219 7.95 1.90 21.74
N VAL A 220 8.90 1.52 22.59
CA VAL A 220 9.94 2.39 23.16
C VAL A 220 11.29 2.25 22.41
N SER A 221 11.36 1.44 21.36
CA SER A 221 12.61 1.24 20.62
C SER A 221 13.03 2.52 19.88
N PRO A 222 14.35 2.88 19.88
CA PRO A 222 14.89 3.98 19.09
C PRO A 222 14.54 3.89 17.60
N LEU A 223 14.32 2.68 17.10
CA LEU A 223 13.92 2.39 15.73
C LEU A 223 12.55 2.98 15.31
N ARG A 224 11.75 3.41 16.27
CA ARG A 224 10.44 4.07 16.03
C ARG A 224 10.54 5.59 15.99
N ASN A 225 11.69 6.16 16.36
CA ASN A 225 11.93 7.60 16.44
C ASN A 225 12.76 8.15 15.27
N TYR A 226 13.12 7.29 14.32
CA TYR A 226 13.74 7.64 13.05
C TYR A 226 12.70 7.54 11.93
#